data_8d2ed94a5f763e93970c087a5f10b6c9
#
_entry.id   8d2ed94a5f763e93970c087a5f10b6c9
#
_cell.length_a   1.000
_cell.length_b   1.000
_cell.length_c   1.000
_cell.angle_alpha   90.00
_cell.angle_beta   90.00
_cell.angle_gamma   90.00
#
_symmetry.space_group_name_H-M   'P 1'
#
loop_
_entity.id
_entity.type
_entity.pdbx_description
1 polymer ?
#
loop_
_entity_poly.entity_id
_entity_poly.type
_entity_poly.pdbx_seq_one_letter_code
_entity_poly.pdbx_strand_id
1 'polypeptide(L)'
;MPVLARNKKAFHDYFIEDKIEAGIELVGTEVKSVKAGKVSIKESFIRIIRDEVFVMNMHITPYEFGNINNVAESRVRKLLLNRREIKKWSEKIKEQGYTIVPISVYTKQRLVKMEIGLAKGKKMHDKRESLKRKDIDRDMKKIQKNFTR
;
A
#
# COMPACT_ATOMS: atom_id res chain seq x y z
N MET A 1 -13.03 15.14 6.03
CA MET A 1 -12.04 14.35 6.76
C MET A 1 -10.65 14.84 6.43
N PRO A 2 -9.89 15.25 7.43
CA PRO A 2 -8.55 15.75 7.14
C PRO A 2 -7.62 14.62 6.70
N VAL A 3 -6.99 14.79 5.57
CA VAL A 3 -6.02 13.83 5.06
C VAL A 3 -4.66 14.20 5.61
N LEU A 4 -4.01 13.25 6.26
CA LEU A 4 -2.74 13.47 6.92
C LEU A 4 -1.54 13.06 6.08
N ALA A 5 -1.74 12.12 5.17
CA ALA A 5 -0.71 11.69 4.23
C ALA A 5 -1.36 11.13 2.97
N ARG A 6 -0.72 11.33 1.82
CA ARG A 6 -1.17 10.77 0.55
C ARG A 6 -0.03 10.11 -0.17
N ASN A 7 -0.34 9.06 -0.90
CA ASN A 7 0.61 8.40 -1.76
C ASN A 7 0.31 8.80 -3.20
N LYS A 8 0.92 9.86 -3.66
CA LYS A 8 0.66 10.38 -5.01
C LYS A 8 1.02 9.38 -6.10
N LYS A 9 1.99 8.52 -5.83
CA LYS A 9 2.42 7.53 -6.80
C LYS A 9 1.38 6.43 -7.01
N ALA A 10 0.45 6.25 -6.08
CA ALA A 10 -0.55 5.19 -6.20
C ALA A 10 -1.35 5.33 -7.50
N PHE A 11 -1.83 6.53 -7.80
CA PHE A 11 -2.62 6.73 -9.01
C PHE A 11 -1.74 6.92 -10.26
N HIS A 12 -0.51 7.32 -10.07
CA HIS A 12 0.42 7.50 -11.18
C HIS A 12 0.96 6.15 -11.68
N ASP A 13 1.36 5.29 -10.76
CA ASP A 13 2.01 4.03 -11.10
C ASP A 13 1.07 2.83 -11.21
N TYR A 14 -0.17 2.96 -10.75
CA TYR A 14 -1.11 1.85 -10.69
C TYR A 14 -2.50 2.20 -11.20
N PHE A 15 -3.18 1.22 -11.74
CA PHE A 15 -4.61 1.30 -12.02
C PHE A 15 -5.32 0.79 -10.78
N ILE A 16 -6.04 1.65 -10.09
CA ILE A 16 -6.76 1.30 -8.87
C ILE A 16 -8.16 0.79 -9.23
N GLU A 17 -8.40 -0.48 -8.95
CA GLU A 17 -9.66 -1.09 -9.30
C GLU A 17 -10.69 -1.05 -8.19
N ASP A 18 -10.28 -1.16 -6.96
CA ASP A 18 -11.17 -1.19 -5.81
C ASP A 18 -10.49 -0.49 -4.63
N LYS A 19 -11.27 0.06 -3.73
CA LYS A 19 -10.74 0.77 -2.55
C LYS A 19 -11.47 0.32 -1.30
N ILE A 20 -10.75 0.25 -0.19
CA ILE A 20 -11.31 -0.11 1.11
C ILE A 20 -10.71 0.81 2.15
N GLU A 21 -11.50 1.17 3.14
CA GLU A 21 -11.03 1.91 4.30
C GLU A 21 -10.64 0.90 5.38
N ALA A 22 -9.42 0.95 5.85
CA ALA A 22 -8.92 0.03 6.89
C ALA A 22 -8.57 0.80 8.14
N GLY A 23 -8.79 0.19 9.29
CA GLY A 23 -8.26 0.72 10.54
C GLY A 23 -6.77 0.39 10.61
N ILE A 24 -6.02 1.14 11.41
CA ILE A 24 -4.59 0.88 11.63
C ILE A 24 -4.37 0.66 13.11
N GLU A 25 -3.67 -0.42 13.45
CA GLU A 25 -3.34 -0.70 14.83
C GLU A 25 -2.11 0.12 15.21
N LEU A 26 -2.30 1.14 16.03
CA LEU A 26 -1.25 2.06 16.42
C LEU A 26 -1.14 2.14 17.94
N VAL A 27 0.06 2.46 18.44
CA VAL A 27 0.22 2.78 19.88
C VAL A 27 -0.05 4.27 20.07
N GLY A 28 -0.26 4.69 21.33
CA GLY A 28 -0.65 6.08 21.63
C GLY A 28 0.28 7.15 21.08
N THR A 29 1.60 6.95 21.16
CA THR A 29 2.56 7.93 20.64
C THR A 29 2.49 8.04 19.12
N GLU A 30 2.21 6.93 18.44
CA GLU A 30 2.03 6.94 17.00
C GLU A 30 0.78 7.72 16.60
N VAL A 31 -0.31 7.54 17.34
CA VAL A 31 -1.56 8.26 17.07
C VAL A 31 -1.32 9.78 17.16
N LYS A 32 -0.60 10.20 18.19
CA LYS A 32 -0.30 11.63 18.36
C LYS A 32 0.54 12.19 17.22
N SER A 33 1.55 11.46 16.79
CA SER A 33 2.39 11.89 15.67
C SER A 33 1.62 11.93 14.36
N VAL A 34 0.80 10.93 14.10
CA VAL A 34 -0.03 10.88 12.88
C VAL A 34 -0.99 12.06 12.85
N LYS A 35 -1.65 12.35 13.97
CA LYS A 35 -2.58 13.48 14.04
C LYS A 35 -1.89 14.83 13.87
N ALA A 36 -0.60 14.90 14.18
CA ALA A 36 0.21 16.10 13.97
C ALA A 36 0.75 16.17 12.53
N GLY A 37 0.39 15.23 11.67
CA GLY A 37 0.83 15.20 10.28
C GLY A 37 2.23 14.62 10.07
N LYS A 38 2.80 14.00 11.10
CA LYS A 38 4.17 13.47 11.04
C LYS A 38 4.16 12.01 10.61
N VAL A 39 3.61 11.75 9.44
CA VAL A 39 3.47 10.41 8.89
C VAL A 39 3.76 10.46 7.40
N SER A 40 4.41 9.43 6.89
CA SER A 40 4.68 9.29 5.46
C SER A 40 4.37 7.87 5.02
N ILE A 41 3.66 7.74 3.91
CA ILE A 41 3.37 6.45 3.31
C ILE A 41 4.00 6.34 1.92
N LYS A 42 4.88 7.26 1.59
CA LYS A 42 5.49 7.35 0.28
C LYS A 42 6.21 6.08 -0.14
N GLU A 43 6.92 5.45 0.79
CA GLU A 43 7.66 4.23 0.52
C GLU A 43 6.96 2.99 1.08
N SER A 44 5.73 3.13 1.56
CA SER A 44 5.03 2.03 2.21
C SER A 44 4.43 1.06 1.20
N PHE A 45 4.23 -0.15 1.64
CA PHE A 45 3.58 -1.19 0.85
C PHE A 45 2.79 -2.11 1.78
N ILE A 46 1.87 -2.87 1.21
CA ILE A 46 0.96 -3.70 1.98
C ILE A 46 1.12 -5.16 1.60
N ARG A 47 1.11 -6.03 2.60
CA ARG A 47 1.20 -7.48 2.38
C ARG A 47 0.15 -8.20 3.20
N ILE A 48 -0.33 -9.29 2.65
CA ILE A 48 -1.23 -10.21 3.34
C ILE A 48 -0.41 -11.41 3.77
N ILE A 49 -0.35 -11.66 5.06
CA ILE A 49 0.41 -12.77 5.62
C ILE A 49 -0.52 -13.54 6.55
N ARG A 50 -0.77 -14.81 6.24
CA ARG A 50 -1.65 -15.68 7.05
C ARG A 50 -3.01 -15.06 7.31
N ASP A 51 -3.62 -14.56 6.25
CA ASP A 51 -4.94 -13.93 6.30
C ASP A 51 -5.02 -12.67 7.16
N GLU A 52 -3.89 -12.03 7.41
CA GLU A 52 -3.85 -10.75 8.09
C GLU A 52 -3.15 -9.75 7.17
N VAL A 53 -3.53 -8.49 7.24
CA VAL A 53 -3.01 -7.45 6.35
C VAL A 53 -2.10 -6.52 7.14
N PHE A 54 -0.91 -6.27 6.60
CA PHE A 54 0.09 -5.43 7.26
C PHE A 54 0.59 -4.34 6.32
N VAL A 55 0.83 -3.15 6.87
CA VAL A 55 1.50 -2.07 6.16
C VAL A 55 2.95 -2.02 6.62
N MET A 56 3.86 -2.00 5.65
CA MET A 56 5.30 -1.99 5.89
C MET A 56 5.89 -0.68 5.39
N ASN A 57 6.98 -0.24 5.98
CA ASN A 57 7.66 1.00 5.62
C ASN A 57 6.77 2.25 5.70
N MET A 58 5.76 2.22 6.54
CA MET A 58 5.00 3.41 6.88
C MET A 58 5.78 4.15 7.97
N HIS A 59 6.19 5.37 7.67
CA HIS A 59 7.06 6.12 8.56
C HIS A 59 6.26 7.02 9.45
N ILE A 60 6.39 6.87 10.74
CA ILE A 60 5.75 7.75 11.71
C ILE A 60 6.86 8.32 12.60
N THR A 61 7.04 9.63 12.57
CA THR A 61 8.09 10.28 13.34
C THR A 61 7.85 10.05 14.84
N PRO A 62 8.84 9.67 15.61
CA PRO A 62 8.65 9.47 17.04
C PRO A 62 8.10 10.73 17.69
N TYR A 63 7.16 10.56 18.61
CA TYR A 63 6.55 11.67 19.30
C TYR A 63 7.57 12.25 20.28
N GLU A 64 7.90 13.49 20.13
CA GLU A 64 8.97 14.12 20.92
C GLU A 64 8.75 14.09 22.43
N PHE A 65 7.52 14.02 22.87
CA PHE A 65 7.20 13.93 24.29
C PHE A 65 6.92 12.49 24.75
N GLY A 66 7.14 11.52 23.89
CA GLY A 66 6.82 10.12 24.19
C GLY A 66 7.89 9.37 24.95
N ASN A 67 9.13 9.86 24.92
CA ASN A 67 10.24 9.20 25.60
C ASN A 67 10.31 7.70 25.37
N ILE A 68 10.29 6.92 26.44
CA ILE A 68 10.43 5.48 26.34
C ILE A 68 9.22 4.77 25.73
N ASN A 69 8.12 5.49 25.56
CA ASN A 69 6.92 4.88 24.98
C ASN A 69 6.92 4.93 23.45
N ASN A 70 7.92 5.53 22.84
CA ASN A 70 8.02 5.56 21.40
C ASN A 70 8.48 4.20 20.88
N VAL A 71 8.01 3.86 19.69
CA VAL A 71 8.36 2.62 18.99
C VAL A 71 9.13 2.96 17.73
N ALA A 72 9.65 1.96 17.05
CA ALA A 72 10.42 2.17 15.81
C ALA A 72 9.59 2.91 14.76
N GLU A 73 10.21 3.86 14.07
CA GLU A 73 9.52 4.69 13.09
C GLU A 73 8.82 3.90 11.99
N SER A 74 9.45 2.85 11.53
CA SER A 74 8.94 2.06 10.41
C SER A 74 8.51 0.65 10.82
N ARG A 75 8.04 0.49 12.04
CA ARG A 75 7.61 -0.84 12.48
C ARG A 75 6.43 -1.32 11.63
N VAL A 76 6.32 -2.62 11.50
CA VAL A 76 5.19 -3.23 10.78
C VAL A 76 3.91 -3.00 11.57
N ARG A 77 2.87 -2.53 10.90
CA ARG A 77 1.59 -2.25 11.56
C ARG A 77 0.48 -3.04 10.90
N LYS A 78 -0.42 -3.55 11.72
CA LYS A 78 -1.54 -4.32 11.22
C LYS A 78 -2.66 -3.42 10.77
N LEU A 79 -3.25 -3.74 9.63
CA LEU A 79 -4.45 -3.07 9.14
C LEU A 79 -5.66 -3.91 9.53
N LEU A 80 -6.72 -3.24 9.96
CA LEU A 80 -7.92 -3.90 10.45
C LEU A 80 -8.98 -3.92 9.35
N LEU A 81 -9.22 -5.11 8.83
CA LEU A 81 -10.20 -5.34 7.77
C LEU A 81 -11.03 -6.55 8.16
N ASN A 82 -12.24 -6.66 7.62
CA ASN A 82 -13.02 -7.87 7.88
C ASN A 82 -12.52 -9.02 7.00
N ARG A 83 -12.81 -10.23 7.39
CA ARG A 83 -12.31 -11.42 6.69
C ARG A 83 -12.77 -11.55 5.26
N ARG A 84 -13.97 -11.08 4.95
CA ARG A 84 -14.50 -11.14 3.60
C ARG A 84 -13.67 -10.27 2.65
N GLU A 85 -13.30 -9.10 3.12
CA GLU A 85 -12.48 -8.18 2.33
C GLU A 85 -11.09 -8.75 2.10
N ILE A 86 -10.48 -9.31 3.13
CA ILE A 86 -9.17 -9.91 3.03
C ILE A 86 -9.18 -11.09 2.06
N LYS A 87 -10.17 -11.95 2.17
CA LYS A 87 -10.29 -13.12 1.31
C LYS A 87 -10.48 -12.74 -0.14
N LYS A 88 -11.37 -11.78 -0.40
CA LYS A 88 -11.66 -11.31 -1.75
C LYS A 88 -10.40 -10.77 -2.43
N TRP A 89 -9.66 -9.92 -1.74
CA TRP A 89 -8.47 -9.33 -2.31
C TRP A 89 -7.31 -10.32 -2.40
N SER A 90 -7.22 -11.25 -1.46
CA SER A 90 -6.20 -12.29 -1.49
C SER A 90 -6.36 -13.17 -2.74
N GLU A 91 -7.60 -13.50 -3.08
CA GLU A 91 -7.87 -14.29 -4.29
C GLU A 91 -7.51 -13.52 -5.55
N LYS A 92 -7.84 -12.23 -5.60
CA LYS A 92 -7.49 -11.40 -6.75
C LYS A 92 -5.98 -11.30 -6.95
N ILE A 93 -5.24 -11.14 -5.88
CA ILE A 93 -3.79 -11.06 -5.93
C ILE A 93 -3.21 -12.34 -6.50
N LYS A 94 -3.73 -13.48 -6.08
CA LYS A 94 -3.24 -14.77 -6.56
C LYS A 94 -3.57 -15.01 -8.03
N GLU A 95 -4.77 -14.63 -8.42
CA GLU A 95 -5.23 -14.92 -9.78
C GLU A 95 -4.68 -14.04 -10.87
N GLN A 96 -4.57 -12.77 -10.62
CA GLN A 96 -4.32 -11.82 -11.71
C GLN A 96 -3.14 -10.86 -11.49
N GLY A 97 -2.31 -11.14 -10.53
CA GLY A 97 -1.15 -10.28 -10.29
C GLY A 97 -1.47 -8.90 -9.76
N TYR A 98 -2.58 -8.77 -9.06
CA TYR A 98 -2.90 -7.53 -8.40
C TYR A 98 -2.03 -7.36 -7.17
N THR A 99 -1.92 -6.15 -6.71
CA THR A 99 -1.25 -5.84 -5.45
C THR A 99 -2.13 -4.86 -4.68
N ILE A 100 -1.80 -4.63 -3.42
CA ILE A 100 -2.52 -3.65 -2.61
C ILE A 100 -1.59 -2.48 -2.36
N VAL A 101 -2.07 -1.27 -2.61
CA VAL A 101 -1.27 -0.06 -2.41
C VAL A 101 -1.93 0.86 -1.39
N PRO A 102 -1.15 1.52 -0.53
CA PRO A 102 -1.70 2.51 0.37
C PRO A 102 -2.00 3.78 -0.42
N ILE A 103 -3.16 4.35 -0.23
CA ILE A 103 -3.59 5.55 -0.96
C ILE A 103 -3.47 6.80 -0.10
N SER A 104 -4.07 6.77 1.08
CA SER A 104 -4.04 7.91 1.99
C SER A 104 -4.24 7.50 3.45
N VAL A 105 -3.82 8.38 4.35
CA VAL A 105 -4.06 8.22 5.78
C VAL A 105 -4.85 9.43 6.22
N TYR A 106 -5.90 9.23 6.98
CA TYR A 106 -6.80 10.29 7.42
C TYR A 106 -7.42 9.94 8.76
N THR A 107 -8.10 10.91 9.37
CA THR A 107 -8.82 10.65 10.60
C THR A 107 -10.32 10.65 10.33
N LYS A 108 -11.03 9.75 10.99
CA LYS A 108 -12.47 9.66 10.88
C LYS A 108 -12.99 9.28 12.26
N GLN A 109 -13.85 10.09 12.84
CA GLN A 109 -14.39 9.87 14.18
C GLN A 109 -13.27 9.64 15.21
N ARG A 110 -12.23 10.47 15.14
CA ARG A 110 -11.05 10.40 16.03
C ARG A 110 -10.16 9.19 15.83
N LEU A 111 -10.49 8.31 14.92
CA LEU A 111 -9.67 7.14 14.62
C LEU A 111 -8.80 7.41 13.41
N VAL A 112 -7.62 6.83 13.40
CA VAL A 112 -6.74 6.91 12.23
C VAL A 112 -7.10 5.78 11.29
N LYS A 113 -7.37 6.13 10.05
CA LYS A 113 -7.74 5.17 9.01
C LYS A 113 -6.80 5.28 7.81
N MET A 114 -6.70 4.22 7.05
CA MET A 114 -5.94 4.22 5.81
C MET A 114 -6.83 3.75 4.68
N GLU A 115 -6.86 4.51 3.58
CA GLU A 115 -7.52 4.05 2.38
C GLU A 115 -6.51 3.22 1.61
N ILE A 116 -6.87 2.00 1.24
CA ILE A 116 -6.02 1.10 0.49
C ILE A 116 -6.70 0.71 -0.81
N GLY A 117 -5.92 0.40 -1.82
CA GLY A 117 -6.45 0.09 -3.14
C GLY A 117 -5.94 -1.22 -3.69
N LEU A 118 -6.84 -1.96 -4.35
CA LEU A 118 -6.47 -3.13 -5.12
C LEU A 118 -6.05 -2.64 -6.50
N ALA A 119 -4.86 -2.95 -6.93
CA ALA A 119 -4.26 -2.28 -8.07
C ALA A 119 -3.40 -3.16 -8.94
N LYS A 120 -3.23 -2.72 -10.20
CA LYS A 120 -2.28 -3.32 -11.14
C LYS A 120 -1.28 -2.26 -11.52
N GLY A 121 -0.01 -2.64 -11.66
CA GLY A 121 1.03 -1.69 -12.03
C GLY A 121 0.95 -1.23 -13.48
N LYS A 122 0.88 0.06 -13.69
CA LYS A 122 0.84 0.63 -15.05
C LYS A 122 2.13 0.38 -15.81
N LYS A 123 3.25 0.50 -15.15
CA LYS A 123 4.54 0.30 -15.81
C LYS A 123 4.69 -1.09 -16.36
N MET A 124 4.23 -2.08 -15.63
CA MET A 124 4.33 -3.44 -16.08
C MET A 124 3.43 -3.66 -17.27
N HIS A 125 2.24 -3.07 -17.27
CA HIS A 125 1.29 -3.15 -18.37
C HIS A 125 1.85 -2.43 -19.60
N ASP A 126 2.38 -1.24 -19.42
CA ASP A 126 2.96 -0.48 -20.52
C ASP A 126 4.16 -1.20 -21.15
N LYS A 127 4.99 -1.82 -20.34
CA LYS A 127 6.12 -2.56 -20.83
C LYS A 127 5.69 -3.76 -21.65
N ARG A 128 4.63 -4.43 -21.24
CA ARG A 128 4.10 -5.57 -22.00
C ARG A 128 3.63 -5.14 -23.38
N GLU A 129 2.92 -4.03 -23.44
CA GLU A 129 2.44 -3.53 -24.71
C GLU A 129 3.60 -3.06 -25.57
N SER A 130 4.56 -2.39 -24.99
CA SER A 130 5.73 -1.94 -25.68
C SER A 130 6.52 -3.12 -26.25
N LEU A 131 6.60 -4.21 -25.48
CA LEU A 131 7.29 -5.38 -25.96
C LEU A 131 6.54 -6.05 -27.09
N LYS A 132 5.23 -6.08 -27.03
CA LYS A 132 4.43 -6.65 -28.11
C LYS A 132 4.63 -5.87 -29.40
N ARG A 133 4.82 -4.57 -29.30
CA ARG A 133 5.05 -3.78 -30.51
C ARG A 133 6.42 -3.98 -31.09
N LYS A 134 7.40 -4.13 -30.21
CA LYS A 134 8.74 -4.29 -30.70
C LYS A 134 9.04 -5.67 -31.10
N ASP A 135 8.37 -6.58 -30.55
CA ASP A 135 8.68 -7.91 -30.62
C ASP A 135 8.53 -8.56 -31.76
N ILE A 136 7.91 -8.02 -32.47
CA ILE A 136 7.77 -8.53 -33.71
C ILE A 136 9.12 -8.71 -34.26
N ASP A 137 10.00 -7.79 -33.99
CA ASP A 137 11.20 -7.80 -34.70
C ASP A 137 12.41 -8.09 -33.92
N ARG A 138 12.32 -8.62 -32.75
CA ARG A 138 13.54 -8.94 -32.17
C ARG A 138 13.41 -9.86 -31.08
N ASP A 139 14.27 -9.88 -30.21
CA ASP A 139 14.32 -10.69 -29.14
C ASP A 139 13.13 -10.71 -28.29
N MET A 140 11.96 -10.63 -28.89
CA MET A 140 10.82 -10.60 -28.19
C MET A 140 10.74 -11.66 -27.20
N LYS A 141 11.13 -12.86 -27.54
CA LYS A 141 11.07 -13.98 -26.63
C LYS A 141 11.97 -13.77 -25.42
N LYS A 142 13.12 -13.22 -25.65
CA LYS A 142 14.06 -12.97 -24.59
C LYS A 142 13.53 -11.92 -23.65
N ILE A 143 12.96 -10.88 -24.19
CA ILE A 143 12.42 -9.79 -23.43
C ILE A 143 11.21 -10.26 -22.65
N GLN A 144 10.33 -11.04 -23.26
CA GLN A 144 9.18 -11.57 -22.58
C GLN A 144 9.58 -12.42 -21.39
N LYS A 145 10.59 -13.24 -21.51
CA LYS A 145 11.06 -14.04 -20.41
C LYS A 145 11.45 -13.18 -19.22
N ASN A 146 12.05 -12.03 -19.48
CA ASN A 146 12.49 -11.15 -18.42
C ASN A 146 11.33 -10.43 -17.74
N PHE A 147 10.22 -10.21 -18.46
CA PHE A 147 9.10 -9.51 -17.90
C PHE A 147 7.95 -10.38 -17.41
N THR A 148 7.84 -11.56 -17.86
CA THR A 148 6.74 -12.45 -17.48
C THR A 148 7.04 -13.35 -16.28
N ARG A 149 8.18 -13.24 -15.70
CA ARG A 149 8.56 -14.03 -14.54
C ARG A 149 8.15 -13.42 -13.23
#